data_b39feac2662b4953833018b67ee660ab
#
_entry.id   b39feac2662b4953833018b67ee660ab
#
_cell.length_a   1.000
_cell.length_b   1.000
_cell.length_c   1.000
_cell.angle_alpha   90.00
_cell.angle_beta   90.00
_cell.angle_gamma   90.00
#
_symmetry.space_group_name_H-M   'P 1'
#
loop_
_entity.id
_entity.type
_entity.pdbx_description
1 polymer ?
#
loop_
_entity_poly.entity_id
_entity_poly.type
_entity_poly.pdbx_seq_one_letter_code
_entity_poly.pdbx_strand_id
1 'polypeptide(L)'
;MKSAEVINPSLTGSTADRRDVLHAALWGMSVAGALLVAIFVGSNSLKHYDAALVPYTGACVFSAFGIGYRFAMWLRRPPTRKYWFRGWRIFFRPTRVARNVVRLGQVFFSDFFAQRFIEKRSHARWAAHWLIAWGCILAAAVTFPLSFGWVHFESAPDNQEIYRAFVFGQHVSTFHLGTITAALAFNVLDISAVMVLMGVALALFRRARDRGAISVQQFAQDMMPLLMLFAISVTGLFLTASTHLLNGLNYGFLSMLHAVTVIFTLLYLPFGKFFHIFQRPAQIGVQFYKEEGARSEQARCLRCGEPFASRMHIEDLKDVQSLL
;
A
#
# COMPACT_ATOMS: atom_id res chain seq x y z
N MET A 1 -4.83 -27.94 -48.93
CA MET A 1 -5.49 -26.85 -48.22
C MET A 1 -6.15 -27.43 -46.99
N LYS A 2 -5.50 -27.38 -45.80
CA LYS A 2 -6.12 -27.69 -44.50
C LYS A 2 -6.62 -26.38 -43.93
N SER A 3 -7.94 -26.29 -43.76
CA SER A 3 -8.62 -25.16 -43.13
C SER A 3 -8.02 -24.90 -41.74
N ALA A 4 -7.52 -23.68 -41.54
CA ALA A 4 -7.13 -23.19 -40.23
C ALA A 4 -8.41 -23.16 -39.37
N GLU A 5 -8.47 -24.02 -38.37
CA GLU A 5 -9.46 -24.00 -37.33
C GLU A 5 -9.24 -22.71 -36.53
N VAL A 6 -10.15 -21.76 -36.71
CA VAL A 6 -10.19 -20.52 -35.89
C VAL A 6 -10.47 -20.97 -34.48
N ILE A 7 -9.43 -21.01 -33.65
CA ILE A 7 -9.55 -21.17 -32.22
C ILE A 7 -10.30 -19.93 -31.70
N ASN A 8 -11.59 -20.12 -31.50
CA ASN A 8 -12.42 -19.15 -30.79
C ASN A 8 -11.96 -19.19 -29.33
N PRO A 9 -11.28 -18.14 -28.78
CA PRO A 9 -10.99 -18.10 -27.36
C PRO A 9 -12.33 -17.81 -26.68
N SER A 10 -13.07 -18.85 -26.35
CA SER A 10 -14.11 -18.73 -25.35
C SER A 10 -13.47 -18.14 -24.12
N LEU A 11 -13.82 -16.89 -23.85
CA LEU A 11 -13.58 -16.18 -22.58
C LEU A 11 -14.37 -16.88 -21.46
N THR A 12 -14.15 -18.15 -21.25
CA THR A 12 -14.41 -18.80 -19.99
C THR A 12 -13.31 -18.33 -19.05
N GLY A 13 -13.58 -17.16 -18.41
CA GLY A 13 -12.82 -16.77 -17.25
C GLY A 13 -12.78 -17.99 -16.34
N SER A 14 -11.59 -18.53 -16.11
CA SER A 14 -11.35 -19.63 -15.19
C SER A 14 -12.13 -19.33 -13.92
N THR A 15 -13.25 -20.06 -13.71
CA THR A 15 -13.99 -20.02 -12.47
C THR A 15 -13.00 -20.45 -11.40
N ALA A 16 -12.67 -19.52 -10.48
CA ALA A 16 -11.72 -19.80 -9.42
C ALA A 16 -12.14 -21.11 -8.76
N ASP A 17 -11.25 -22.11 -8.72
CA ASP A 17 -11.53 -23.37 -8.08
C ASP A 17 -12.01 -23.10 -6.65
N ARG A 18 -13.05 -23.83 -6.21
CA ARG A 18 -13.58 -23.72 -4.83
C ARG A 18 -12.47 -23.78 -3.78
N ARG A 19 -11.44 -24.59 -4.02
CA ARG A 19 -10.26 -24.69 -3.15
C ARG A 19 -9.47 -23.39 -3.11
N ASP A 20 -9.35 -22.68 -4.21
CA ASP A 20 -8.63 -21.42 -4.30
C ASP A 20 -9.34 -20.31 -3.54
N VAL A 21 -10.66 -20.25 -3.68
CA VAL A 21 -11.49 -19.32 -2.93
C VAL A 21 -11.39 -19.59 -1.42
N LEU A 22 -11.51 -20.87 -1.01
CA LEU A 22 -11.41 -21.25 0.41
C LEU A 22 -10.05 -20.89 1.01
N HIS A 23 -8.95 -21.21 0.34
CA HIS A 23 -7.61 -20.85 0.83
C HIS A 23 -7.41 -19.33 0.88
N ALA A 24 -7.91 -18.58 -0.11
CA ALA A 24 -7.83 -17.13 -0.07
C ALA A 24 -8.64 -16.54 1.08
N ALA A 25 -9.83 -17.10 1.37
CA ALA A 25 -10.65 -16.71 2.50
C ALA A 25 -9.97 -17.02 3.84
N LEU A 26 -9.37 -18.21 3.98
CA LEU A 26 -8.60 -18.57 5.17
C LEU A 26 -7.40 -17.63 5.38
N TRP A 27 -6.69 -17.28 4.30
CA TRP A 27 -5.60 -16.31 4.37
C TRP A 27 -6.09 -14.92 4.78
N GLY A 28 -7.20 -14.45 4.18
CA GLY A 28 -7.83 -13.18 4.58
C GLY A 28 -8.24 -13.17 6.05
N MET A 29 -8.88 -14.25 6.54
CA MET A 29 -9.24 -14.40 7.96
C MET A 29 -8.02 -14.41 8.87
N SER A 30 -6.93 -15.07 8.46
CA SER A 30 -5.68 -15.07 9.23
C SER A 30 -5.08 -13.68 9.37
N VAL A 31 -5.08 -12.88 8.30
CA VAL A 31 -4.59 -11.48 8.33
C VAL A 31 -5.47 -10.61 9.21
N ALA A 32 -6.80 -10.71 9.08
CA ALA A 32 -7.75 -9.97 9.91
C ALA A 32 -7.66 -10.38 11.38
N GLY A 33 -7.56 -11.69 11.66
CA GLY A 33 -7.38 -12.22 13.02
C GLY A 33 -6.06 -11.76 13.65
N ALA A 34 -4.96 -11.77 12.89
CA ALA A 34 -3.67 -11.25 13.35
C ALA A 34 -3.76 -9.76 13.71
N LEU A 35 -4.49 -8.94 12.93
CA LEU A 35 -4.73 -7.54 13.24
C LEU A 35 -5.52 -7.38 14.55
N LEU A 36 -6.60 -8.15 14.74
CA LEU A 36 -7.38 -8.11 15.98
C LEU A 36 -6.55 -8.49 17.21
N VAL A 37 -5.73 -9.54 17.10
CA VAL A 37 -4.80 -9.94 18.18
C VAL A 37 -3.79 -8.83 18.45
N ALA A 38 -3.24 -8.21 17.41
CA ALA A 38 -2.29 -7.11 17.55
C ALA A 38 -2.92 -5.87 18.22
N ILE A 39 -4.19 -5.57 17.89
CA ILE A 39 -4.96 -4.49 18.55
C ILE A 39 -5.16 -4.85 20.03
N PHE A 40 -5.64 -6.05 20.34
CA PHE A 40 -5.91 -6.47 21.70
C PHE A 40 -4.66 -6.45 22.59
N VAL A 41 -3.57 -7.06 22.10
CA VAL A 41 -2.29 -7.11 22.85
C VAL A 41 -1.63 -5.75 22.93
N GLY A 42 -1.56 -5.02 21.82
CA GLY A 42 -0.86 -3.74 21.74
C GLY A 42 -1.55 -2.60 22.49
N SER A 43 -2.88 -2.69 22.68
CA SER A 43 -3.67 -1.73 23.48
C SER A 43 -3.78 -2.11 24.97
N ASN A 44 -2.98 -3.05 25.44
CA ASN A 44 -3.03 -3.57 26.81
C ASN A 44 -4.44 -4.07 27.19
N SER A 45 -4.93 -5.06 26.43
CA SER A 45 -6.27 -5.65 26.59
C SER A 45 -7.40 -4.59 26.48
N LEU A 46 -7.28 -3.72 25.47
CA LEU A 46 -8.20 -2.61 25.15
C LEU A 46 -8.26 -1.48 26.19
N LYS A 47 -7.37 -1.42 27.15
CA LYS A 47 -7.34 -0.33 28.14
C LYS A 47 -7.04 1.04 27.54
N HIS A 48 -6.22 1.08 26.49
CA HIS A 48 -5.83 2.29 25.77
C HIS A 48 -6.56 2.46 24.44
N TYR A 49 -7.66 1.72 24.25
CA TYR A 49 -8.46 1.75 23.03
C TYR A 49 -9.72 2.60 23.24
N ASP A 50 -9.97 3.55 22.33
CA ASP A 50 -11.15 4.40 22.37
C ASP A 50 -12.32 3.70 21.67
N ALA A 51 -13.43 3.49 22.39
CA ALA A 51 -14.65 2.88 21.88
C ALA A 51 -15.29 3.65 20.71
N ALA A 52 -15.07 4.96 20.60
CA ALA A 52 -15.51 5.77 19.48
C ALA A 52 -14.88 5.34 18.14
N LEU A 53 -13.73 4.64 18.18
CA LEU A 53 -13.00 4.16 17.01
C LEU A 53 -13.41 2.74 16.56
N VAL A 54 -14.43 2.12 17.18
CA VAL A 54 -14.95 0.79 16.77
C VAL A 54 -15.35 0.73 15.29
N PRO A 55 -16.08 1.71 14.71
CA PRO A 55 -16.43 1.69 13.29
C PRO A 55 -15.19 1.77 12.37
N TYR A 56 -14.21 2.59 12.76
CA TYR A 56 -12.91 2.69 12.06
C TYR A 56 -12.16 1.35 12.11
N THR A 57 -12.08 0.72 13.27
CA THR A 57 -11.44 -0.59 13.45
C THR A 57 -12.14 -1.67 12.65
N GLY A 58 -13.47 -1.66 12.61
CA GLY A 58 -14.26 -2.56 11.75
C GLY A 58 -13.89 -2.42 10.28
N ALA A 59 -13.73 -1.19 9.78
CA ALA A 59 -13.28 -0.93 8.42
C ALA A 59 -11.84 -1.41 8.19
N CYS A 60 -10.94 -1.26 9.16
CA CYS A 60 -9.57 -1.77 9.09
C CYS A 60 -9.53 -3.30 9.03
N VAL A 61 -10.32 -3.99 9.85
CA VAL A 61 -10.40 -5.46 9.86
C VAL A 61 -10.98 -5.99 8.55
N PHE A 62 -12.02 -5.35 8.02
CA PHE A 62 -12.58 -5.66 6.71
C PHE A 62 -11.52 -5.48 5.60
N SER A 63 -10.79 -4.36 5.64
CA SER A 63 -9.72 -4.10 4.67
C SER A 63 -8.60 -5.12 4.78
N ALA A 64 -8.19 -5.49 5.98
CA ALA A 64 -7.16 -6.49 6.22
C ALA A 64 -7.57 -7.86 5.65
N PHE A 65 -8.83 -8.28 5.87
CA PHE A 65 -9.40 -9.45 5.23
C PHE A 65 -9.35 -9.35 3.71
N GLY A 66 -9.88 -8.27 3.13
CA GLY A 66 -9.98 -8.08 1.68
C GLY A 66 -8.61 -8.01 1.00
N ILE A 67 -7.63 -7.38 1.63
CA ILE A 67 -6.24 -7.31 1.15
C ILE A 67 -5.62 -8.71 1.18
N GLY A 68 -5.73 -9.43 2.30
CA GLY A 68 -5.22 -10.79 2.45
C GLY A 68 -5.82 -11.76 1.43
N TYR A 69 -7.14 -11.75 1.29
CA TYR A 69 -7.88 -12.52 0.30
C TYR A 69 -7.40 -12.24 -1.13
N ARG A 70 -7.39 -10.97 -1.51
CA ARG A 70 -7.01 -10.54 -2.85
C ARG A 70 -5.55 -10.82 -3.17
N PHE A 71 -4.66 -10.67 -2.17
CA PHE A 71 -3.24 -10.98 -2.31
C PHE A 71 -3.03 -12.49 -2.54
N ALA A 72 -3.72 -13.35 -1.79
CA ALA A 72 -3.69 -14.79 -1.97
C ALA A 72 -4.20 -15.20 -3.36
N MET A 73 -5.33 -14.64 -3.82
CA MET A 73 -5.84 -14.88 -5.18
C MET A 73 -4.88 -14.40 -6.27
N TRP A 74 -4.22 -13.25 -6.06
CA TRP A 74 -3.21 -12.74 -6.99
C TRP A 74 -1.99 -13.65 -7.09
N LEU A 75 -1.50 -14.17 -5.96
CA LEU A 75 -0.37 -15.11 -5.93
C LEU A 75 -0.69 -16.47 -6.57
N ARG A 76 -1.97 -16.84 -6.67
CA ARG A 76 -2.37 -18.12 -7.26
C ARG A 76 -2.35 -18.13 -8.78
N ARG A 77 -2.36 -16.98 -9.44
CA ARG A 77 -2.24 -16.91 -10.90
C ARG A 77 -0.93 -17.56 -11.33
N PRO A 78 -0.95 -18.53 -12.27
CA PRO A 78 0.21 -19.35 -12.62
C PRO A 78 1.50 -18.56 -12.87
N PRO A 79 1.51 -17.47 -13.68
CA PRO A 79 2.71 -16.68 -13.91
C PRO A 79 3.23 -16.03 -12.62
N THR A 80 2.34 -15.41 -11.82
CA THR A 80 2.70 -14.72 -10.57
C THR A 80 3.28 -15.67 -9.55
N ARG A 81 2.62 -16.83 -9.37
CA ARG A 81 3.09 -17.89 -8.46
C ARG A 81 4.48 -18.36 -8.81
N LYS A 82 4.75 -18.62 -10.10
CA LYS A 82 6.05 -19.10 -10.57
C LYS A 82 7.17 -18.11 -10.25
N TYR A 83 6.97 -16.82 -10.60
CA TYR A 83 7.93 -15.75 -10.33
C TYR A 83 8.14 -15.52 -8.83
N TRP A 84 7.08 -15.56 -8.03
CA TRP A 84 7.15 -15.41 -6.58
C TRP A 84 8.04 -16.48 -5.94
N PHE A 85 7.73 -17.76 -6.15
CA PHE A 85 8.50 -18.84 -5.55
C PHE A 85 9.93 -18.94 -6.09
N ARG A 86 10.14 -18.68 -7.36
CA ARG A 86 11.48 -18.68 -7.94
C ARG A 86 12.30 -17.49 -7.45
N GLY A 87 11.69 -16.31 -7.32
CA GLY A 87 12.33 -15.13 -6.73
C GLY A 87 12.82 -15.37 -5.31
N TRP A 88 11.98 -15.96 -4.45
CA TRP A 88 12.38 -16.33 -3.09
C TRP A 88 13.48 -17.38 -3.07
N ARG A 89 13.40 -18.41 -3.91
CA ARG A 89 14.46 -19.44 -4.02
C ARG A 89 15.81 -18.83 -4.45
N ILE A 90 15.79 -17.87 -5.36
CA ILE A 90 17.01 -17.14 -5.77
C ILE A 90 17.53 -16.28 -4.63
N PHE A 91 16.63 -15.58 -3.92
CA PHE A 91 17.00 -14.69 -2.81
C PHE A 91 17.69 -15.46 -1.68
N PHE A 92 17.14 -16.62 -1.26
CA PHE A 92 17.65 -17.41 -0.16
C PHE A 92 18.76 -18.41 -0.55
N ARG A 93 19.40 -18.28 -1.71
CA ARG A 93 20.57 -19.10 -2.03
C ARG A 93 21.69 -18.87 -1.00
N PRO A 94 22.16 -19.90 -0.28
CA PRO A 94 23.15 -19.74 0.81
C PRO A 94 24.41 -18.99 0.41
N THR A 95 24.90 -19.26 -0.82
CA THR A 95 26.10 -18.62 -1.38
C THR A 95 25.94 -17.14 -1.75
N ARG A 96 24.71 -16.63 -1.77
CA ARG A 96 24.41 -15.27 -2.27
C ARG A 96 23.50 -14.47 -1.34
N VAL A 97 22.99 -15.05 -0.24
CA VAL A 97 21.99 -14.38 0.62
C VAL A 97 22.48 -13.05 1.16
N ALA A 98 23.72 -12.95 1.64
CA ALA A 98 24.27 -11.70 2.15
C ALA A 98 24.30 -10.59 1.09
N ARG A 99 24.77 -10.92 -0.12
CA ARG A 99 24.74 -9.99 -1.26
C ARG A 99 23.33 -9.61 -1.67
N ASN A 100 22.40 -10.57 -1.64
CA ASN A 100 21.00 -10.34 -1.99
C ASN A 100 20.31 -9.44 -0.95
N VAL A 101 20.65 -9.52 0.33
CA VAL A 101 20.15 -8.61 1.39
C VAL A 101 20.63 -7.18 1.13
N VAL A 102 21.92 -6.98 0.85
CA VAL A 102 22.44 -5.65 0.48
C VAL A 102 21.73 -5.11 -0.77
N ARG A 103 21.56 -5.97 -1.79
CA ARG A 103 20.85 -5.61 -3.02
C ARG A 103 19.39 -5.28 -2.76
N LEU A 104 18.70 -6.02 -1.88
CA LEU A 104 17.34 -5.71 -1.44
C LEU A 104 17.26 -4.31 -0.84
N GLY A 105 18.20 -3.95 0.04
CA GLY A 105 18.28 -2.61 0.60
C GLY A 105 18.44 -1.53 -0.47
N GLN A 106 19.33 -1.73 -1.44
CA GLN A 106 19.52 -0.81 -2.56
C GLN A 106 18.25 -0.65 -3.41
N VAL A 107 17.60 -1.76 -3.76
CA VAL A 107 16.36 -1.76 -4.55
C VAL A 107 15.22 -1.12 -3.75
N PHE A 108 15.11 -1.44 -2.46
CA PHE A 108 14.12 -0.81 -1.59
C PHE A 108 14.31 0.71 -1.55
N PHE A 109 15.54 1.17 -1.34
CA PHE A 109 15.82 2.61 -1.31
C PHE A 109 15.57 3.28 -2.67
N SER A 110 16.02 2.69 -3.79
CA SER A 110 15.86 3.29 -5.11
C SER A 110 14.43 3.27 -5.62
N ASP A 111 13.73 2.15 -5.45
CA ASP A 111 12.46 1.91 -6.13
C ASP A 111 11.25 2.12 -5.21
N PHE A 112 11.40 1.89 -3.91
CA PHE A 112 10.32 2.15 -2.95
C PHE A 112 10.44 3.56 -2.35
N PHE A 113 11.60 3.92 -1.78
CA PHE A 113 11.79 5.21 -1.13
C PHE A 113 11.88 6.36 -2.14
N ALA A 114 12.83 6.31 -3.05
CA ALA A 114 13.05 7.36 -4.04
C ALA A 114 12.16 7.24 -5.29
N GLN A 115 11.51 6.09 -5.51
CA GLN A 115 10.59 5.81 -6.62
C GLN A 115 11.18 6.15 -8.01
N ARG A 116 12.49 5.90 -8.20
CA ARG A 116 13.24 6.25 -9.41
C ARG A 116 12.67 5.65 -10.70
N PHE A 117 11.96 4.52 -10.61
CA PHE A 117 11.31 3.93 -11.77
C PHE A 117 10.19 4.82 -12.36
N ILE A 118 9.57 5.69 -11.54
CA ILE A 118 8.58 6.68 -12.00
C ILE A 118 9.30 7.91 -12.54
N GLU A 119 10.35 8.38 -11.87
CA GLU A 119 11.17 9.52 -12.26
C GLU A 119 11.69 9.40 -13.69
N LYS A 120 12.21 8.20 -14.06
CA LYS A 120 12.68 7.87 -15.42
C LYS A 120 11.62 8.08 -16.51
N ARG A 121 10.34 8.09 -16.17
CA ARG A 121 9.24 8.30 -17.12
C ARG A 121 8.79 9.76 -17.20
N SER A 122 8.78 10.48 -16.07
CA SER A 122 8.40 11.90 -15.99
C SER A 122 8.58 12.41 -14.57
N HIS A 123 9.30 13.52 -14.42
CA HIS A 123 9.48 14.20 -13.13
C HIS A 123 8.15 14.65 -12.51
N ALA A 124 7.20 15.16 -13.31
CA ALA A 124 5.89 15.58 -12.81
C ALA A 124 5.05 14.40 -12.27
N ARG A 125 5.13 13.22 -12.93
CA ARG A 125 4.47 12.00 -12.43
C ARG A 125 5.13 11.51 -11.15
N TRP A 126 6.44 11.58 -11.10
CA TRP A 126 7.22 11.21 -9.92
C TRP A 126 6.89 12.10 -8.73
N ALA A 127 6.95 13.42 -8.89
CA ALA A 127 6.67 14.37 -7.81
C ALA A 127 5.25 14.18 -7.25
N ALA A 128 4.24 14.09 -8.12
CA ALA A 128 2.87 13.83 -7.69
C ALA A 128 2.73 12.51 -6.92
N HIS A 129 3.30 11.43 -7.43
CA HIS A 129 3.22 10.11 -6.79
C HIS A 129 4.03 10.06 -5.49
N TRP A 130 5.20 10.68 -5.44
CA TRP A 130 6.05 10.74 -4.26
C TRP A 130 5.37 11.48 -3.11
N LEU A 131 4.78 12.65 -3.39
CA LEU A 131 4.02 13.42 -2.41
C LEU A 131 2.81 12.64 -1.86
N ILE A 132 2.02 12.01 -2.74
CA ILE A 132 0.88 11.20 -2.32
C ILE A 132 1.36 10.01 -1.48
N ALA A 133 2.35 9.26 -1.97
CA ALA A 133 2.80 8.03 -1.31
C ALA A 133 3.36 8.32 0.09
N TRP A 134 4.27 9.30 0.21
CA TRP A 134 4.86 9.66 1.50
C TRP A 134 3.88 10.33 2.43
N GLY A 135 3.00 11.19 1.93
CA GLY A 135 1.91 11.75 2.74
C GLY A 135 1.01 10.64 3.31
N CYS A 136 0.58 9.68 2.49
CA CYS A 136 -0.21 8.54 2.95
C CYS A 136 0.55 7.63 3.94
N ILE A 137 1.84 7.38 3.71
CA ILE A 137 2.67 6.57 4.62
C ILE A 137 2.80 7.26 5.99
N LEU A 138 3.09 8.57 6.01
CA LEU A 138 3.17 9.35 7.24
C LEU A 138 1.83 9.36 7.98
N ALA A 139 0.73 9.63 7.28
CA ALA A 139 -0.61 9.58 7.87
C ALA A 139 -0.90 8.22 8.49
N ALA A 140 -0.66 7.13 7.75
CA ALA A 140 -0.90 5.77 8.23
C ALA A 140 -0.01 5.40 9.43
N ALA A 141 1.27 5.80 9.40
CA ALA A 141 2.24 5.54 10.48
C ALA A 141 1.87 6.20 11.80
N VAL A 142 1.08 7.29 11.76
CA VAL A 142 0.58 7.97 12.96
C VAL A 142 -0.82 7.49 13.31
N THR A 143 -1.73 7.46 12.35
CA THR A 143 -3.15 7.18 12.59
C THR A 143 -3.39 5.76 13.10
N PHE A 144 -2.78 4.74 12.50
CA PHE A 144 -3.02 3.36 12.94
C PHE A 144 -2.54 3.10 14.37
N PRO A 145 -1.30 3.45 14.77
CA PRO A 145 -0.87 3.24 16.15
C PRO A 145 -1.70 4.02 17.18
N LEU A 146 -2.09 5.24 16.87
CA LEU A 146 -2.97 6.03 17.75
C LEU A 146 -4.37 5.43 17.84
N SER A 147 -4.99 5.10 16.69
CA SER A 147 -6.35 4.57 16.66
C SER A 147 -6.48 3.19 17.30
N PHE A 148 -5.41 2.38 17.27
CA PHE A 148 -5.39 1.06 17.89
C PHE A 148 -4.92 1.06 19.35
N GLY A 149 -4.61 2.24 19.91
CA GLY A 149 -4.11 2.36 21.29
C GLY A 149 -2.69 1.82 21.49
N TRP A 150 -1.93 1.60 20.38
CA TRP A 150 -0.52 1.20 20.46
C TRP A 150 0.40 2.36 20.88
N VAL A 151 0.01 3.56 20.50
CA VAL A 151 0.64 4.82 20.91
C VAL A 151 -0.44 5.68 21.54
N HIS A 152 -0.14 6.26 22.71
CA HIS A 152 -0.99 7.27 23.33
C HIS A 152 -0.13 8.29 24.06
N PHE A 153 -0.72 9.45 24.32
CA PHE A 153 -0.09 10.55 25.03
C PHE A 153 -0.89 10.87 26.28
N GLU A 154 -0.20 11.14 27.36
CA GLU A 154 -0.78 11.57 28.62
C GLU A 154 -0.12 12.88 29.08
N SER A 155 -0.89 13.81 29.61
CA SER A 155 -0.34 14.98 30.29
C SER A 155 0.27 14.60 31.62
N ALA A 156 1.38 15.22 31.99
CA ALA A 156 1.94 15.02 33.33
C ALA A 156 0.98 15.55 34.40
N PRO A 157 0.80 14.84 35.55
CA PRO A 157 -0.13 15.27 36.61
C PRO A 157 0.14 16.65 37.16
N ASP A 158 1.41 17.04 37.24
CA ASP A 158 1.85 18.27 37.86
C ASP A 158 2.01 19.45 36.88
N ASN A 159 2.03 19.16 35.55
CA ASN A 159 2.19 20.20 34.52
C ASN A 159 1.59 19.77 33.20
N GLN A 160 0.51 20.43 32.80
CA GLN A 160 -0.22 20.12 31.54
C GLN A 160 0.59 20.48 30.28
N GLU A 161 1.68 21.23 30.38
CA GLU A 161 2.58 21.50 29.24
C GLU A 161 3.56 20.36 28.96
N ILE A 162 3.63 19.36 29.85
CA ILE A 162 4.50 18.20 29.71
C ILE A 162 3.68 17.01 29.29
N TYR A 163 4.06 16.43 28.13
CA TYR A 163 3.44 15.22 27.60
C TYR A 163 4.36 14.03 27.75
N ARG A 164 3.76 12.90 28.12
CA ARG A 164 4.41 11.58 28.17
C ARG A 164 3.90 10.75 27.01
N ALA A 165 4.80 10.23 26.19
CA ALA A 165 4.48 9.33 25.09
C ALA A 165 4.66 7.89 25.55
N PHE A 166 3.66 7.07 25.26
CA PHE A 166 3.65 5.63 25.54
C PHE A 166 3.54 4.84 24.24
N VAL A 167 4.30 3.75 24.16
CA VAL A 167 4.24 2.79 23.05
C VAL A 167 4.02 1.41 23.65
N PHE A 168 2.92 0.74 23.25
CA PHE A 168 2.49 -0.54 23.82
C PHE A 168 2.39 -0.53 25.35
N GLY A 169 1.90 0.59 25.90
CA GLY A 169 1.79 0.80 27.35
C GLY A 169 3.10 1.10 28.09
N GLN A 170 4.25 1.16 27.40
CA GLN A 170 5.54 1.51 27.96
C GLN A 170 5.85 2.97 27.72
N HIS A 171 6.26 3.71 28.78
CA HIS A 171 6.72 5.08 28.65
C HIS A 171 8.03 5.12 27.83
N VAL A 172 8.05 5.90 26.76
CA VAL A 172 9.22 5.99 25.86
C VAL A 172 9.84 7.38 25.83
N SER A 173 9.07 8.44 26.06
CA SER A 173 9.60 9.80 25.97
C SER A 173 8.72 10.79 26.76
N THR A 174 9.34 11.87 27.22
CA THR A 174 8.66 13.04 27.81
C THR A 174 9.13 14.28 27.08
N PHE A 175 8.21 15.17 26.72
CA PHE A 175 8.54 16.42 26.02
C PHE A 175 7.59 17.56 26.41
N HIS A 176 8.07 18.80 26.29
CA HIS A 176 7.28 20.00 26.53
C HIS A 176 6.57 20.47 25.24
N LEU A 177 5.38 21.09 25.38
CA LEU A 177 4.59 21.61 24.25
C LEU A 177 5.36 22.61 23.37
N GLY A 178 6.21 23.45 23.91
CA GLY A 178 6.99 24.43 23.15
C GLY A 178 8.18 23.89 22.39
N THR A 179 8.40 22.57 22.37
CA THR A 179 9.55 21.96 21.70
C THR A 179 9.25 21.58 20.24
N ILE A 180 10.32 21.46 19.43
CA ILE A 180 10.23 20.97 18.04
C ILE A 180 9.61 19.55 18.00
N THR A 181 9.90 18.72 18.98
CA THR A 181 9.34 17.37 19.10
C THR A 181 7.81 17.41 19.20
N ALA A 182 7.27 18.29 20.06
CA ALA A 182 5.83 18.48 20.18
C ALA A 182 5.23 19.03 18.88
N ALA A 183 5.87 20.05 18.31
CA ALA A 183 5.43 20.63 17.04
C ALA A 183 5.35 19.59 15.93
N LEU A 184 6.35 18.70 15.79
CA LEU A 184 6.32 17.62 14.82
C LEU A 184 5.27 16.57 15.18
N ALA A 185 5.20 16.11 16.42
CA ALA A 185 4.28 15.05 16.85
C ALA A 185 2.82 15.42 16.61
N PHE A 186 2.44 16.67 16.87
CA PHE A 186 1.04 17.13 16.77
C PHE A 186 0.66 17.69 15.40
N ASN A 187 1.63 18.05 14.53
CA ASN A 187 1.34 18.59 13.19
C ASN A 187 1.71 17.63 12.05
N VAL A 188 2.20 16.42 12.31
CA VAL A 188 2.61 15.48 11.26
C VAL A 188 1.45 15.08 10.36
N LEU A 189 0.21 14.99 10.88
CA LEU A 189 -0.99 14.70 10.09
C LEU A 189 -1.34 15.86 9.16
N ASP A 190 -1.20 17.11 9.59
CA ASP A 190 -1.41 18.28 8.75
C ASP A 190 -0.36 18.37 7.65
N ILE A 191 0.91 18.13 7.97
CA ILE A 191 1.99 18.03 6.99
C ILE A 191 1.68 16.94 5.96
N SER A 192 1.25 15.76 6.41
CA SER A 192 0.88 14.66 5.51
C SER A 192 -0.31 15.02 4.61
N ALA A 193 -1.34 15.67 5.15
CA ALA A 193 -2.50 16.11 4.40
C ALA A 193 -2.14 17.14 3.32
N VAL A 194 -1.27 18.12 3.64
CA VAL A 194 -0.77 19.10 2.66
C VAL A 194 0.05 18.40 1.57
N MET A 195 0.92 17.44 1.91
CA MET A 195 1.67 16.65 0.91
C MET A 195 0.71 15.91 -0.03
N VAL A 196 -0.30 15.23 0.51
CA VAL A 196 -1.29 14.51 -0.29
C VAL A 196 -2.04 15.46 -1.21
N LEU A 197 -2.54 16.60 -0.71
CA LEU A 197 -3.27 17.57 -1.50
C LEU A 197 -2.43 18.17 -2.64
N MET A 198 -1.17 18.52 -2.39
CA MET A 198 -0.25 18.96 -3.43
C MET A 198 -0.05 17.89 -4.50
N GLY A 199 0.15 16.64 -4.09
CA GLY A 199 0.32 15.51 -5.00
C GLY A 199 -0.93 15.23 -5.83
N VAL A 200 -2.12 15.27 -5.21
CA VAL A 200 -3.42 15.13 -5.90
C VAL A 200 -3.64 16.27 -6.88
N ALA A 201 -3.38 17.52 -6.48
CA ALA A 201 -3.51 18.68 -7.36
C ALA A 201 -2.61 18.56 -8.59
N LEU A 202 -1.34 18.18 -8.41
CA LEU A 202 -0.41 17.93 -9.53
C LEU A 202 -0.90 16.80 -10.45
N ALA A 203 -1.43 15.72 -9.87
CA ALA A 203 -1.95 14.59 -10.64
C ALA A 203 -3.18 14.99 -11.47
N LEU A 204 -4.12 15.74 -10.89
CA LEU A 204 -5.33 16.23 -11.57
C LEU A 204 -4.99 17.26 -12.63
N PHE A 205 -4.14 18.23 -12.31
CA PHE A 205 -3.71 19.26 -13.26
C PHE A 205 -3.04 18.65 -14.51
N ARG A 206 -2.15 17.68 -14.31
CA ARG A 206 -1.53 16.98 -15.42
C ARG A 206 -2.55 16.25 -16.29
N ARG A 207 -3.53 15.58 -15.67
CA ARG A 207 -4.59 14.84 -16.39
C ARG A 207 -5.49 15.76 -17.18
N ALA A 208 -5.84 16.93 -16.63
CA ALA A 208 -6.65 17.92 -17.32
C ALA A 208 -5.97 18.46 -18.60
N ARG A 209 -4.62 18.47 -18.63
CA ARG A 209 -3.84 18.89 -19.80
C ARG A 209 -3.60 17.79 -20.84
N ASP A 210 -3.66 16.53 -20.43
CA ASP A 210 -3.39 15.38 -21.32
C ASP A 210 -4.69 14.82 -21.89
N ARG A 211 -5.07 15.29 -23.09
CA ARG A 211 -6.29 14.86 -23.79
C ARG A 211 -6.30 13.35 -24.08
N GLY A 212 -5.15 12.74 -24.32
CA GLY A 212 -5.03 11.29 -24.53
C GLY A 212 -5.29 10.49 -23.24
N ALA A 213 -4.92 11.04 -22.09
CA ALA A 213 -5.22 10.39 -20.79
C ALA A 213 -6.72 10.41 -20.48
N ILE A 214 -7.44 11.45 -20.86
CA ILE A 214 -8.89 11.59 -20.60
C ILE A 214 -9.69 10.51 -21.34
N SER A 215 -9.32 10.17 -22.58
CA SER A 215 -10.06 9.21 -23.42
C SER A 215 -9.99 7.75 -22.93
N VAL A 216 -8.95 7.37 -22.18
CA VAL A 216 -8.75 6.01 -21.65
C VAL A 216 -8.97 5.91 -20.15
N GLN A 217 -9.40 6.99 -19.51
CA GLN A 217 -9.53 7.08 -18.06
C GLN A 217 -10.82 6.42 -17.57
N GLN A 218 -10.68 5.51 -16.61
CA GLN A 218 -11.82 4.91 -15.91
C GLN A 218 -12.06 5.64 -14.59
N PHE A 219 -13.26 6.23 -14.42
CA PHE A 219 -13.59 7.02 -13.24
C PHE A 219 -13.33 6.24 -11.93
N ALA A 220 -13.90 5.03 -11.81
CA ALA A 220 -13.75 4.22 -10.61
C ALA A 220 -12.29 3.82 -10.30
N GLN A 221 -11.46 3.61 -11.32
CA GLN A 221 -10.09 3.17 -11.12
C GLN A 221 -9.10 4.32 -10.97
N ASP A 222 -9.32 5.44 -11.66
CA ASP A 222 -8.34 6.50 -11.80
C ASP A 222 -8.67 7.76 -11.00
N MET A 223 -9.97 8.10 -10.89
CA MET A 223 -10.42 9.33 -10.22
C MET A 223 -10.84 9.08 -8.79
N MET A 224 -11.62 8.02 -8.51
CA MET A 224 -12.10 7.71 -7.16
C MET A 224 -10.99 7.69 -6.10
N PRO A 225 -9.84 7.02 -6.32
CA PRO A 225 -8.75 7.06 -5.34
C PRO A 225 -8.24 8.48 -5.03
N LEU A 226 -8.13 9.34 -6.04
CA LEU A 226 -7.67 10.72 -5.84
C LEU A 226 -8.70 11.57 -5.10
N LEU A 227 -9.99 11.39 -5.42
CA LEU A 227 -11.09 12.09 -4.74
C LEU A 227 -11.21 11.66 -3.27
N MET A 228 -11.02 10.37 -2.97
CA MET A 228 -11.00 9.87 -1.60
C MET A 228 -9.85 10.46 -0.80
N LEU A 229 -8.64 10.46 -1.35
CA LEU A 229 -7.47 11.08 -0.70
C LEU A 229 -7.65 12.58 -0.51
N PHE A 230 -8.23 13.26 -1.49
CA PHE A 230 -8.59 14.67 -1.37
C PHE A 230 -9.59 14.90 -0.23
N ALA A 231 -10.68 14.12 -0.18
CA ALA A 231 -11.72 14.25 0.84
C ALA A 231 -11.18 14.03 2.27
N ILE A 232 -10.37 12.97 2.48
CA ILE A 232 -9.75 12.71 3.79
C ILE A 232 -8.84 13.87 4.20
N SER A 233 -7.98 14.33 3.29
CA SER A 233 -7.01 15.38 3.61
C SER A 233 -7.68 16.71 3.90
N VAL A 234 -8.70 17.09 3.12
CA VAL A 234 -9.45 18.34 3.32
C VAL A 234 -10.26 18.30 4.62
N THR A 235 -10.97 17.18 4.87
CA THR A 235 -11.76 17.06 6.11
C THR A 235 -10.88 17.00 7.34
N GLY A 236 -9.68 16.39 7.25
CA GLY A 236 -8.69 16.43 8.34
C GLY A 236 -8.19 17.84 8.62
N LEU A 237 -7.79 18.60 7.59
CA LEU A 237 -7.38 20.00 7.77
C LEU A 237 -8.49 20.90 8.30
N PHE A 238 -9.76 20.60 7.98
CA PHE A 238 -10.89 21.34 8.55
C PHE A 238 -11.06 21.08 10.05
N LEU A 239 -10.70 19.89 10.55
CA LEU A 239 -10.65 19.65 12.01
C LEU A 239 -9.61 20.52 12.67
N THR A 240 -8.41 20.59 12.11
CA THR A 240 -7.33 21.46 12.62
C THR A 240 -7.74 22.93 12.55
N ALA A 241 -8.32 23.37 11.45
CA ALA A 241 -8.81 24.74 11.31
C ALA A 241 -9.95 25.07 12.31
N SER A 242 -10.90 24.13 12.51
CA SER A 242 -11.95 24.28 13.51
C SER A 242 -11.38 24.50 14.90
N THR A 243 -10.40 23.68 15.29
CA THR A 243 -9.80 23.73 16.63
C THR A 243 -8.97 25.00 16.85
N HIS A 244 -8.09 25.34 15.89
CA HIS A 244 -7.10 26.41 16.08
C HIS A 244 -7.54 27.80 15.61
N LEU A 245 -8.44 27.87 14.62
CA LEU A 245 -8.85 29.14 14.02
C LEU A 245 -10.29 29.54 14.33
N LEU A 246 -11.17 28.55 14.59
CA LEU A 246 -12.61 28.77 14.72
C LEU A 246 -13.16 28.39 16.12
N ASN A 247 -12.29 28.27 17.13
CA ASN A 247 -12.65 27.95 18.52
C ASN A 247 -13.57 26.72 18.64
N GLY A 248 -13.34 25.68 17.85
CA GLY A 248 -14.11 24.44 17.86
C GLY A 248 -15.46 24.52 17.13
N LEU A 249 -15.71 25.54 16.31
CA LEU A 249 -16.94 25.70 15.55
C LEU A 249 -17.20 24.46 14.68
N ASN A 250 -18.38 23.85 14.84
CA ASN A 250 -18.81 22.65 14.10
C ASN A 250 -17.88 21.42 14.20
N TYR A 251 -17.03 21.36 15.24
CA TYR A 251 -16.06 20.27 15.40
C TYR A 251 -16.72 18.88 15.37
N GLY A 252 -17.84 18.68 16.06
CA GLY A 252 -18.56 17.41 16.07
C GLY A 252 -19.05 16.97 14.68
N PHE A 253 -19.56 17.90 13.87
CA PHE A 253 -19.95 17.61 12.49
C PHE A 253 -18.75 17.27 11.62
N LEU A 254 -17.67 18.05 11.72
CA LEU A 254 -16.43 17.84 10.94
C LEU A 254 -15.76 16.53 11.30
N SER A 255 -15.75 16.15 12.58
CA SER A 255 -15.18 14.88 13.03
C SER A 255 -15.96 13.68 12.47
N MET A 256 -17.30 13.77 12.46
CA MET A 256 -18.15 12.75 11.85
C MET A 256 -17.91 12.65 10.34
N LEU A 257 -17.85 13.80 9.65
CA LEU A 257 -17.57 13.85 8.20
C LEU A 257 -16.20 13.25 7.88
N HIS A 258 -15.18 13.58 8.66
CA HIS A 258 -13.84 13.01 8.51
C HIS A 258 -13.87 11.49 8.74
N ALA A 259 -14.50 11.02 9.81
CA ALA A 259 -14.63 9.60 10.10
C ALA A 259 -15.30 8.83 8.95
N VAL A 260 -16.38 9.38 8.37
CA VAL A 260 -17.06 8.77 7.22
C VAL A 260 -16.15 8.67 6.01
N THR A 261 -15.40 9.75 5.69
CA THR A 261 -14.47 9.72 4.54
C THR A 261 -13.33 8.71 4.73
N VAL A 262 -12.80 8.59 5.94
CA VAL A 262 -11.76 7.61 6.29
C VAL A 262 -12.28 6.18 6.19
N ILE A 263 -13.42 5.89 6.83
CA ILE A 263 -14.06 4.57 6.82
C ILE A 263 -14.36 4.13 5.39
N PHE A 264 -14.96 5.01 4.59
CA PHE A 264 -15.27 4.71 3.19
C PHE A 264 -14.00 4.39 2.37
N THR A 265 -12.93 5.13 2.58
CA THR A 265 -11.65 4.88 1.90
C THR A 265 -11.03 3.55 2.33
N LEU A 266 -11.08 3.21 3.62
CA LEU A 266 -10.62 1.92 4.13
C LEU A 266 -11.43 0.77 3.52
N LEU A 267 -12.76 0.87 3.48
CA LEU A 267 -13.61 -0.15 2.87
C LEU A 267 -13.33 -0.32 1.36
N TYR A 268 -13.00 0.77 0.65
CA TYR A 268 -12.66 0.73 -0.78
C TYR A 268 -11.25 0.18 -1.05
N LEU A 269 -10.34 0.26 -0.09
CA LEU A 269 -8.91 -0.03 -0.26
C LEU A 269 -8.61 -1.41 -0.89
N PRO A 270 -9.27 -2.52 -0.54
CA PRO A 270 -9.01 -3.80 -1.18
C PRO A 270 -9.55 -3.92 -2.62
N PHE A 271 -10.48 -3.05 -3.06
CA PHE A 271 -11.15 -3.21 -4.36
C PHE A 271 -10.53 -2.43 -5.50
N GLY A 272 -10.03 -1.22 -5.22
CA GLY A 272 -9.54 -0.28 -6.22
C GLY A 272 -8.06 -0.42 -6.56
N LYS A 273 -7.53 0.64 -7.17
CA LYS A 273 -6.09 0.78 -7.46
C LYS A 273 -5.22 0.85 -6.20
N PHE A 274 -5.75 1.17 -5.04
CA PHE A 274 -4.99 1.18 -3.80
C PHE A 274 -4.35 -0.18 -3.48
N PHE A 275 -4.91 -1.28 -3.96
CA PHE A 275 -4.32 -2.59 -3.78
C PHE A 275 -2.89 -2.71 -4.32
N HIS A 276 -2.48 -1.86 -5.28
CA HIS A 276 -1.11 -1.84 -5.79
C HIS A 276 -0.07 -1.55 -4.70
N ILE A 277 -0.45 -0.87 -3.60
CA ILE A 277 0.42 -0.57 -2.46
C ILE A 277 0.98 -1.88 -1.88
N PHE A 278 0.15 -2.92 -1.80
CA PHE A 278 0.53 -4.25 -1.29
C PHE A 278 1.22 -5.12 -2.34
N GLN A 279 0.95 -4.90 -3.64
CA GLN A 279 1.60 -5.64 -4.73
C GLN A 279 3.03 -5.15 -5.01
N ARG A 280 3.30 -3.86 -4.82
CA ARG A 280 4.60 -3.26 -5.16
C ARG A 280 5.78 -3.85 -4.38
N PRO A 281 5.71 -4.04 -3.05
CA PRO A 281 6.77 -4.73 -2.31
C PRO A 281 7.04 -6.14 -2.82
N ALA A 282 5.99 -6.87 -3.21
CA ALA A 282 6.12 -8.22 -3.76
C ALA A 282 6.86 -8.24 -5.11
N GLN A 283 6.75 -7.17 -5.91
CA GLN A 283 7.44 -7.06 -7.20
C GLN A 283 8.96 -6.90 -7.06
N ILE A 284 9.48 -6.55 -5.89
CA ILE A 284 10.92 -6.50 -5.63
C ILE A 284 11.55 -7.89 -5.89
N GLY A 285 10.85 -8.98 -5.54
CA GLY A 285 11.28 -10.35 -5.83
C GLY A 285 11.45 -10.64 -7.33
N VAL A 286 10.65 -10.01 -8.19
CA VAL A 286 10.75 -10.14 -9.65
C VAL A 286 12.07 -9.55 -10.19
N GLN A 287 12.63 -8.55 -9.51
CA GLN A 287 13.92 -7.99 -9.91
C GLN A 287 15.06 -8.99 -9.74
N PHE A 288 15.08 -9.73 -8.62
CA PHE A 288 16.06 -10.81 -8.42
C PHE A 288 15.94 -11.89 -9.50
N TYR A 289 14.70 -12.23 -9.87
CA TYR A 289 14.43 -13.15 -10.97
C TYR A 289 15.00 -12.63 -12.31
N LYS A 290 14.78 -11.37 -12.63
CA LYS A 290 15.30 -10.74 -13.86
C LYS A 290 16.83 -10.65 -13.86
N GLU A 291 17.44 -10.27 -12.74
CA GLU A 291 18.89 -10.18 -12.62
C GLU A 291 19.56 -11.55 -12.75
N GLU A 292 18.97 -12.60 -12.19
CA GLU A 292 19.45 -13.98 -12.39
C GLU A 292 19.28 -14.42 -13.85
N GLY A 293 18.13 -14.11 -14.46
CA GLY A 293 17.88 -14.37 -15.87
C GLY A 293 18.90 -13.71 -16.78
N ALA A 294 19.24 -12.43 -16.53
CA ALA A 294 20.21 -11.70 -17.33
C ALA A 294 21.64 -12.29 -17.25
N ARG A 295 21.96 -13.00 -16.18
CA ARG A 295 23.27 -13.67 -15.96
C ARG A 295 23.27 -15.13 -16.40
N SER A 296 22.11 -15.69 -16.70
CA SER A 296 21.96 -17.08 -17.13
C SER A 296 22.08 -17.23 -18.64
N GLU A 297 22.12 -18.47 -19.11
CA GLU A 297 22.09 -18.80 -20.54
C GLU A 297 20.92 -18.10 -21.24
N GLN A 298 21.23 -17.42 -22.36
CA GLN A 298 20.23 -16.72 -23.16
C GLN A 298 19.75 -17.63 -24.30
N ALA A 299 18.44 -17.67 -24.50
CA ALA A 299 17.86 -18.29 -25.67
C ALA A 299 18.04 -17.40 -26.90
N ARG A 300 18.36 -18.01 -28.01
CA ARG A 300 18.62 -17.32 -29.27
C ARG A 300 17.49 -17.55 -30.27
N CYS A 301 17.21 -16.54 -31.06
CA CYS A 301 16.26 -16.64 -32.15
C CYS A 301 16.77 -17.67 -33.19
N LEU A 302 15.90 -18.60 -33.58
CA LEU A 302 16.26 -19.63 -34.60
C LEU A 302 16.54 -19.02 -35.97
N ARG A 303 16.02 -17.82 -36.26
CA ARG A 303 16.16 -17.17 -37.56
C ARG A 303 17.40 -16.28 -37.66
N CYS A 304 17.65 -15.42 -36.63
CA CYS A 304 18.75 -14.42 -36.67
C CYS A 304 19.88 -14.71 -35.67
N GLY A 305 19.75 -15.72 -34.80
CA GLY A 305 20.75 -16.06 -33.79
C GLY A 305 20.85 -15.07 -32.62
N GLU A 306 20.11 -13.96 -32.63
CA GLU A 306 20.18 -12.94 -31.57
C GLU A 306 19.58 -13.44 -30.26
N PRO A 307 20.19 -13.12 -29.11
CA PRO A 307 19.62 -13.42 -27.80
C PRO A 307 18.39 -12.55 -27.55
N PHE A 308 17.26 -13.13 -27.08
CA PHE A 308 16.01 -12.40 -26.86
C PHE A 308 15.43 -12.56 -25.44
N ALA A 309 15.74 -13.64 -24.73
CA ALA A 309 15.28 -13.88 -23.38
C ALA A 309 16.19 -14.88 -22.66
N SER A 310 16.16 -14.92 -21.34
CA SER A 310 16.86 -15.99 -20.61
C SER A 310 16.17 -17.34 -20.84
N ARG A 311 16.96 -18.41 -20.97
CA ARG A 311 16.44 -19.78 -21.10
C ARG A 311 15.53 -20.17 -19.94
N MET A 312 15.92 -19.77 -18.73
CA MET A 312 15.12 -19.90 -17.52
C MET A 312 13.71 -19.30 -17.67
N HIS A 313 13.60 -18.10 -18.28
CA HIS A 313 12.32 -17.42 -18.48
C HIS A 313 11.44 -18.17 -19.49
N ILE A 314 12.04 -18.68 -20.57
CA ILE A 314 11.31 -19.44 -21.58
C ILE A 314 10.79 -20.76 -21.02
N GLU A 315 11.60 -21.47 -20.23
CA GLU A 315 11.17 -22.70 -19.57
C GLU A 315 10.00 -22.42 -18.61
N ASP A 316 10.08 -21.33 -17.81
CA ASP A 316 8.98 -20.93 -16.94
C ASP A 316 7.71 -20.56 -17.70
N LEU A 317 7.82 -19.93 -18.88
CA LEU A 317 6.67 -19.61 -19.71
C LEU A 317 6.04 -20.87 -20.32
N LYS A 318 6.83 -21.86 -20.76
CA LYS A 318 6.33 -23.15 -21.26
C LYS A 318 5.55 -23.89 -20.17
N ASP A 319 6.09 -23.93 -18.94
CA ASP A 319 5.39 -24.53 -17.80
C ASP A 319 4.06 -23.84 -17.49
N VAL A 320 4.01 -22.51 -17.63
CA VAL A 320 2.77 -21.75 -17.41
C VAL A 320 1.78 -21.98 -18.54
N GLN A 321 2.24 -22.05 -19.79
CA GLN A 321 1.38 -22.32 -20.95
C GLN A 321 0.65 -23.65 -20.84
N SER A 322 1.29 -24.67 -20.27
CA SER A 322 0.67 -25.98 -20.03
C SER A 322 -0.41 -25.96 -18.94
N LEU A 323 -0.52 -24.89 -18.15
CA LEU A 323 -1.49 -24.71 -17.05
C LEU A 323 -2.66 -23.79 -17.44
N LEU A 324 -2.59 -23.12 -18.60
CA LEU A 324 -3.62 -22.24 -19.15
C LEU A 324 -4.49 -22.96 -20.17
#